data_6620b16e5cb0e38311b39d9261260db9
#
_entry.id   6620b16e5cb0e38311b39d9261260db9
#
_cell.length_a   1.000
_cell.length_b   1.000
_cell.length_c   1.000
_cell.angle_alpha   90.00
_cell.angle_beta   90.00
_cell.angle_gamma   90.00
#
_symmetry.space_group_name_H-M   'P 1'
#
loop_
_entity.id
_entity.type
_entity.pdbx_description
1 polymer ?
#
loop_
_entity_poly.entity_id
_entity_poly.type
_entity_poly.pdbx_seq_one_letter_code
_entity_poly.pdbx_strand_id
1 'polypeptide(L)'
;MDSRAEADGRADDETGPTAVLLRNRTALLAALETVTTASAAADEFDSALAALRGARAELDGHRPRNIAELGVFLPSNNILYSYALFALIPSLYASHIVVRPSRRVGEESRRIHHVITSDPAFPARTAIELTDMTQRQFIARCAESEAVVFNGRPENAREVGGRLPDRTLFLSFGSGPNPIVVGRDAVLPVAAQDIVRTRMHNSGQDCLCPDVVFAHDEIADDLLTALREAVRAVPVGPLSDPATTVGPLCYPDAVEQTAEFLAAHRDRIREGGRADRGTGLIRPTLLDLAWDDSFLPPEFFAPVVCVMRYPTGADVVRWLNSPTERRRGMYVSVYGEPALHAPRVGASVTLDARTALDAENGNEPLGGYGPDASHVRHHGALTARPLLLSAELAQAHDRGPERATSHE
;
A
#
# COMPACT_ATOMS: atom_id res chain seq x y z
N MET A 1 -12.99 -5.91 32.05
CA MET A 1 -13.03 -4.66 31.26
C MET A 1 -13.48 -4.90 29.81
N ASP A 2 -13.81 -6.16 29.42
CA ASP A 2 -14.11 -6.50 28.01
C ASP A 2 -15.56 -6.30 27.53
N SER A 3 -16.55 -6.32 28.41
CA SER A 3 -17.96 -6.30 27.98
C SER A 3 -18.46 -4.94 27.42
N ARG A 4 -17.80 -3.85 27.75
CA ARG A 4 -18.16 -2.52 27.19
C ARG A 4 -17.58 -2.28 25.79
N ALA A 5 -16.37 -2.76 25.53
CA ALA A 5 -15.74 -2.67 24.21
C ALA A 5 -16.46 -3.56 23.16
N GLU A 6 -16.91 -4.75 23.58
CA GLU A 6 -17.72 -5.63 22.71
C GLU A 6 -19.15 -5.09 22.47
N ALA A 7 -19.74 -4.37 23.42
CA ALA A 7 -21.07 -3.76 23.25
C ALA A 7 -21.01 -2.51 22.38
N ASP A 8 -19.96 -1.68 22.51
CA ASP A 8 -19.73 -0.50 21.66
C ASP A 8 -19.42 -0.90 20.22
N GLY A 9 -18.59 -1.94 19.99
CA GLY A 9 -18.30 -2.45 18.66
C GLY A 9 -19.51 -3.03 17.92
N ARG A 10 -20.48 -3.62 18.65
CA ARG A 10 -21.72 -4.12 18.05
C ARG A 10 -22.69 -2.99 17.66
N ALA A 11 -22.72 -1.90 18.40
CA ALA A 11 -23.57 -0.75 18.07
C ALA A 11 -23.07 -0.03 16.80
N ASP A 12 -21.76 0.03 16.57
CA ASP A 12 -21.16 0.60 15.36
C ASP A 12 -21.38 -0.28 14.11
N ASP A 13 -21.52 -1.62 14.28
CA ASP A 13 -21.87 -2.53 13.18
C ASP A 13 -23.34 -2.42 12.71
N GLU A 14 -24.22 -1.77 13.48
CA GLU A 14 -25.64 -1.61 13.12
C GLU A 14 -25.94 -0.28 12.39
N THR A 15 -25.04 0.70 12.47
CA THR A 15 -25.23 2.04 11.88
C THR A 15 -23.98 2.55 11.21
N GLY A 16 -24.12 3.58 10.37
CA GLY A 16 -22.99 4.26 9.74
C GLY A 16 -22.28 3.47 8.63
N PRO A 17 -21.05 3.86 8.25
CA PRO A 17 -20.32 3.28 7.13
C PRO A 17 -20.05 1.78 7.28
N THR A 18 -19.79 1.28 8.49
CA THR A 18 -19.57 -0.14 8.78
C THR A 18 -20.79 -0.98 8.39
N ALA A 19 -21.96 -0.57 8.85
CA ALA A 19 -23.23 -1.24 8.52
C ALA A 19 -23.53 -1.21 7.01
N VAL A 20 -23.20 -0.11 6.33
CA VAL A 20 -23.36 0.01 4.87
C VAL A 20 -22.49 -1.02 4.15
N LEU A 21 -21.21 -1.16 4.52
CA LEU A 21 -20.33 -2.17 3.92
C LEU A 21 -20.85 -3.58 4.14
N LEU A 22 -21.24 -3.93 5.38
CA LEU A 22 -21.73 -5.26 5.72
C LEU A 22 -22.99 -5.63 4.93
N ARG A 23 -23.97 -4.72 4.83
CA ARG A 23 -25.20 -4.97 4.06
C ARG A 23 -24.95 -5.14 2.58
N ASN A 24 -23.96 -4.43 2.04
CA ASN A 24 -23.66 -4.40 0.62
C ASN A 24 -22.47 -5.29 0.24
N ARG A 25 -22.02 -6.18 1.12
CA ARG A 25 -20.82 -7.01 0.93
C ARG A 25 -20.79 -7.70 -0.43
N THR A 26 -21.87 -8.37 -0.82
CA THR A 26 -21.94 -9.09 -2.10
C THR A 26 -21.75 -8.18 -3.32
N ALA A 27 -22.36 -7.00 -3.31
CA ALA A 27 -22.24 -6.05 -4.41
C ALA A 27 -20.85 -5.41 -4.49
N LEU A 28 -20.23 -5.14 -3.32
CA LEU A 28 -18.87 -4.60 -3.23
C LEU A 28 -17.83 -5.63 -3.69
N LEU A 29 -17.92 -6.88 -3.23
CA LEU A 29 -17.04 -7.96 -3.70
C LEU A 29 -17.19 -8.17 -5.21
N ALA A 30 -18.41 -8.21 -5.75
CA ALA A 30 -18.63 -8.35 -7.19
C ALA A 30 -18.03 -7.20 -7.99
N ALA A 31 -17.92 -5.99 -7.43
CA ALA A 31 -17.22 -4.89 -8.07
C ALA A 31 -15.69 -5.07 -8.06
N LEU A 32 -15.13 -5.55 -6.95
CA LEU A 32 -13.70 -5.79 -6.80
C LEU A 32 -13.22 -6.96 -7.67
N GLU A 33 -13.96 -8.06 -7.70
CA GLU A 33 -13.61 -9.28 -8.45
C GLU A 33 -13.52 -9.09 -9.97
N THR A 34 -13.93 -7.94 -10.50
CA THR A 34 -13.71 -7.60 -11.91
C THR A 34 -12.26 -7.22 -12.21
N VAL A 35 -11.47 -6.82 -11.21
CA VAL A 35 -10.10 -6.32 -11.37
C VAL A 35 -9.08 -6.99 -10.47
N THR A 36 -9.52 -7.85 -9.53
CA THR A 36 -8.67 -8.58 -8.59
C THR A 36 -9.18 -10.00 -8.38
N THR A 37 -8.38 -10.87 -7.76
CA THR A 37 -8.78 -12.24 -7.42
C THR A 37 -9.80 -12.23 -6.29
N ALA A 38 -10.62 -13.28 -6.18
CA ALA A 38 -11.65 -13.39 -5.13
C ALA A 38 -11.06 -13.33 -3.72
N SER A 39 -9.90 -13.96 -3.49
CA SER A 39 -9.21 -13.89 -2.20
C SER A 39 -8.75 -12.46 -1.88
N ALA A 40 -8.12 -11.77 -2.84
CA ALA A 40 -7.66 -10.38 -2.63
C ALA A 40 -8.85 -9.41 -2.45
N ALA A 41 -9.97 -9.64 -3.15
CA ALA A 41 -11.21 -8.87 -2.94
C ALA A 41 -11.77 -9.05 -1.52
N ALA A 42 -11.73 -10.29 -0.99
CA ALA A 42 -12.17 -10.57 0.36
C ALA A 42 -11.24 -9.92 1.40
N ASP A 43 -9.93 -10.03 1.23
CA ASP A 43 -8.93 -9.40 2.11
C ASP A 43 -9.07 -7.88 2.11
N GLU A 44 -9.26 -7.27 0.93
CA GLU A 44 -9.48 -5.83 0.80
C GLU A 44 -10.77 -5.37 1.50
N PHE A 45 -11.86 -6.14 1.36
CA PHE A 45 -13.12 -5.86 2.04
C PHE A 45 -12.95 -5.95 3.56
N ASP A 46 -12.27 -6.99 4.06
CA ASP A 46 -12.07 -7.19 5.48
C ASP A 46 -11.15 -6.12 6.09
N SER A 47 -10.12 -5.66 5.34
CA SER A 47 -9.27 -4.53 5.72
C SER A 47 -10.06 -3.22 5.79
N ALA A 48 -10.92 -2.94 4.79
CA ALA A 48 -11.79 -1.77 4.80
C ALA A 48 -12.75 -1.78 6.00
N LEU A 49 -13.33 -2.94 6.31
CA LEU A 49 -14.23 -3.13 7.45
C LEU A 49 -13.48 -2.95 8.79
N ALA A 50 -12.27 -3.50 8.92
CA ALA A 50 -11.43 -3.35 10.10
C ALA A 50 -11.06 -1.88 10.35
N ALA A 51 -10.67 -1.15 9.29
CA ALA A 51 -10.36 0.28 9.40
C ALA A 51 -11.56 1.11 9.86
N LEU A 52 -12.76 0.83 9.34
CA LEU A 52 -13.99 1.51 9.77
C LEU A 52 -14.34 1.22 11.23
N ARG A 53 -14.15 -0.02 11.69
CA ARG A 53 -14.36 -0.40 13.10
C ARG A 53 -13.36 0.29 14.04
N GLY A 54 -12.13 0.49 13.58
CA GLY A 54 -11.09 1.21 14.32
C GLY A 54 -11.22 2.74 14.29
N ALA A 55 -12.03 3.30 13.37
CA ALA A 55 -12.09 4.75 13.12
C ALA A 55 -12.40 5.58 14.36
N ARG A 56 -13.31 5.12 15.24
CA ARG A 56 -13.65 5.84 16.46
C ARG A 56 -12.45 5.96 17.40
N ALA A 57 -11.74 4.87 17.63
CA ALA A 57 -10.53 4.86 18.47
C ALA A 57 -9.41 5.74 17.87
N GLU A 58 -9.26 5.73 16.54
CA GLU A 58 -8.35 6.62 15.82
C GLU A 58 -8.69 8.09 16.07
N LEU A 59 -9.97 8.47 15.89
CA LEU A 59 -10.42 9.85 16.05
C LEU A 59 -10.33 10.33 17.52
N ASP A 60 -10.67 9.49 18.47
CA ASP A 60 -10.54 9.80 19.90
C ASP A 60 -9.06 9.96 20.31
N GLY A 61 -8.15 9.19 19.69
CA GLY A 61 -6.71 9.25 19.92
C GLY A 61 -6.07 10.49 19.32
N HIS A 62 -6.37 10.80 18.07
CA HIS A 62 -5.70 11.88 17.33
C HIS A 62 -6.45 13.22 17.36
N ARG A 63 -7.78 13.21 17.50
CA ARG A 63 -8.62 14.41 17.53
C ARG A 63 -8.38 15.34 16.33
N PRO A 64 -8.55 14.87 15.09
CA PRO A 64 -8.37 15.69 13.92
C PRO A 64 -9.30 16.91 13.97
N ARG A 65 -8.83 18.06 13.47
CA ARG A 65 -9.70 19.19 13.28
C ARG A 65 -10.70 18.94 12.16
N ASN A 66 -11.87 19.53 12.26
CA ASN A 66 -12.79 19.57 11.14
C ASN A 66 -12.22 20.42 10.00
N ILE A 67 -12.35 19.94 8.77
CA ILE A 67 -11.94 20.64 7.56
C ILE A 67 -13.13 20.85 6.63
N ALA A 68 -13.09 21.93 5.85
CA ALA A 68 -14.16 22.24 4.91
C ALA A 68 -14.09 21.28 3.70
N GLU A 69 -12.91 21.03 3.16
CA GLU A 69 -12.77 20.19 1.98
C GLU A 69 -11.48 19.38 1.97
N LEU A 70 -11.63 18.09 1.56
CA LEU A 70 -10.55 17.13 1.30
C LEU A 70 -10.57 16.72 -0.17
N GLY A 71 -9.44 16.85 -0.86
CA GLY A 71 -9.23 16.28 -2.20
C GLY A 71 -8.53 14.93 -2.11
N VAL A 72 -9.02 13.91 -2.84
CA VAL A 72 -8.47 12.54 -2.78
C VAL A 72 -8.18 12.01 -4.18
N PHE A 73 -6.92 11.62 -4.43
CA PHE A 73 -6.51 10.84 -5.59
C PHE A 73 -6.41 9.37 -5.18
N LEU A 74 -7.37 8.55 -5.64
CA LEU A 74 -7.36 7.10 -5.37
C LEU A 74 -6.42 6.34 -6.31
N PRO A 75 -5.80 5.26 -5.82
CA PRO A 75 -4.95 4.37 -6.60
C PRO A 75 -5.77 3.47 -7.55
N SER A 76 -5.10 2.58 -8.29
CA SER A 76 -5.75 1.57 -9.12
C SER A 76 -5.85 0.20 -8.44
N ASN A 77 -5.24 0.00 -7.29
CA ASN A 77 -5.35 -1.18 -6.43
C ASN A 77 -5.95 -0.78 -5.09
N ASN A 78 -6.47 -1.73 -4.33
CA ASN A 78 -7.07 -1.50 -3.01
C ASN A 78 -8.11 -0.36 -3.02
N ILE A 79 -9.01 -0.36 -4.04
CA ILE A 79 -9.92 0.74 -4.32
C ILE A 79 -10.99 0.94 -3.23
N LEU A 80 -11.53 -0.13 -2.66
CA LEU A 80 -12.48 -0.07 -1.54
C LEU A 80 -11.76 0.30 -0.24
N TYR A 81 -10.60 -0.30 0.02
CA TYR A 81 -9.81 0.00 1.21
C TYR A 81 -9.34 1.46 1.22
N SER A 82 -8.78 1.94 0.12
CA SER A 82 -8.41 3.36 -0.02
C SER A 82 -9.63 4.29 0.08
N TYR A 83 -10.79 3.87 -0.42
CA TYR A 83 -12.02 4.62 -0.27
C TYR A 83 -12.48 4.68 1.19
N ALA A 84 -12.33 3.59 1.95
CA ALA A 84 -12.60 3.59 3.39
C ALA A 84 -11.66 4.55 4.14
N LEU A 85 -10.35 4.47 3.89
CA LEU A 85 -9.34 5.28 4.58
C LEU A 85 -9.44 6.78 4.26
N PHE A 86 -9.72 7.14 3.00
CA PHE A 86 -9.60 8.52 2.54
C PHE A 86 -10.92 9.18 2.14
N ALA A 87 -12.06 8.46 2.23
CA ALA A 87 -13.36 9.05 2.04
C ALA A 87 -14.34 8.72 3.17
N LEU A 88 -14.49 7.43 3.58
CA LEU A 88 -15.48 7.07 4.60
C LEU A 88 -15.06 7.53 6.00
N ILE A 89 -13.84 7.25 6.44
CA ILE A 89 -13.34 7.72 7.74
C ILE A 89 -13.28 9.26 7.78
N PRO A 90 -12.70 9.93 6.77
CA PRO A 90 -12.69 11.40 6.73
C PRO A 90 -14.08 12.06 6.69
N SER A 91 -15.13 11.36 6.23
CA SER A 91 -16.49 11.91 6.28
C SER A 91 -16.99 12.20 7.69
N LEU A 92 -16.29 11.73 8.72
CA LEU A 92 -16.57 12.01 10.12
C LEU A 92 -16.02 13.38 10.59
N TYR A 93 -15.07 13.99 9.83
CA TYR A 93 -14.42 15.26 10.17
C TYR A 93 -14.19 16.21 8.99
N ALA A 94 -14.57 15.82 7.77
CA ALA A 94 -14.54 16.69 6.59
C ALA A 94 -15.97 16.98 6.13
N SER A 95 -16.29 18.27 5.85
CA SER A 95 -17.62 18.67 5.39
C SER A 95 -17.87 18.25 3.95
N HIS A 96 -16.84 18.24 3.11
CA HIS A 96 -16.89 17.86 1.70
C HIS A 96 -15.65 17.10 1.30
N ILE A 97 -15.81 16.01 0.56
CA ILE A 97 -14.72 15.16 0.08
C ILE A 97 -14.90 14.98 -1.43
N VAL A 98 -13.90 15.40 -2.21
CA VAL A 98 -13.92 15.21 -3.65
C VAL A 98 -12.91 14.12 -4.01
N VAL A 99 -13.41 13.02 -4.55
CA VAL A 99 -12.63 11.82 -4.87
C VAL A 99 -12.45 11.69 -6.36
N ARG A 100 -11.21 11.60 -6.80
CA ARG A 100 -10.84 11.29 -8.17
C ARG A 100 -10.24 9.89 -8.24
N PRO A 101 -10.95 8.91 -8.82
CA PRO A 101 -10.43 7.57 -9.02
C PRO A 101 -9.35 7.54 -10.10
N SER A 102 -8.51 6.52 -10.08
CA SER A 102 -7.67 6.20 -11.23
C SER A 102 -8.57 5.85 -12.43
N ARG A 103 -8.19 6.35 -13.62
CA ARG A 103 -8.92 6.03 -14.86
C ARG A 103 -8.97 4.54 -15.15
N ARG A 104 -8.00 3.78 -14.70
CA ARG A 104 -7.85 2.35 -14.94
C ARG A 104 -8.98 1.54 -14.31
N VAL A 105 -9.46 1.96 -13.15
CA VAL A 105 -10.51 1.33 -12.34
C VAL A 105 -11.68 2.29 -12.07
N GLY A 106 -11.93 3.19 -13.01
CA GLY A 106 -12.93 4.25 -12.84
C GLY A 106 -14.36 3.71 -12.81
N GLU A 107 -14.65 2.62 -13.50
CA GLU A 107 -15.98 1.99 -13.49
C GLU A 107 -16.23 1.28 -12.16
N GLU A 108 -15.26 0.50 -11.67
CA GLU A 108 -15.31 -0.19 -10.39
C GLU A 108 -15.46 0.80 -9.25
N SER A 109 -14.66 1.87 -9.27
CA SER A 109 -14.77 2.95 -8.28
C SER A 109 -16.14 3.62 -8.29
N ARG A 110 -16.75 3.84 -9.47
CA ARG A 110 -18.12 4.36 -9.56
C ARG A 110 -19.15 3.38 -9.00
N ARG A 111 -19.00 2.08 -9.26
CA ARG A 111 -19.87 1.05 -8.67
C ARG A 111 -19.80 1.05 -7.17
N ILE A 112 -18.59 1.02 -6.62
CA ILE A 112 -18.35 1.06 -5.16
C ILE A 112 -18.96 2.32 -4.55
N HIS A 113 -18.65 3.48 -5.12
CA HIS A 113 -19.22 4.76 -4.67
C HIS A 113 -20.76 4.75 -4.71
N HIS A 114 -21.35 4.28 -5.82
CA HIS A 114 -22.80 4.21 -5.97
C HIS A 114 -23.45 3.28 -4.95
N VAL A 115 -22.91 2.07 -4.75
CA VAL A 115 -23.41 1.11 -3.78
C VAL A 115 -23.42 1.71 -2.38
N ILE A 116 -22.33 2.38 -1.98
CA ILE A 116 -22.19 2.97 -0.64
C ILE A 116 -23.11 4.18 -0.46
N THR A 117 -23.07 5.14 -1.39
CA THR A 117 -23.80 6.41 -1.24
C THR A 117 -25.29 6.29 -1.53
N SER A 118 -25.73 5.22 -2.19
CA SER A 118 -27.17 4.92 -2.41
C SER A 118 -27.83 4.25 -1.22
N ASP A 119 -27.04 3.72 -0.26
CA ASP A 119 -27.61 3.13 0.96
C ASP A 119 -28.22 4.22 1.84
N PRO A 120 -29.54 4.15 2.16
CA PRO A 120 -30.22 5.20 2.90
C PRO A 120 -29.69 5.38 4.33
N ALA A 121 -28.99 4.38 4.86
CA ALA A 121 -28.40 4.46 6.19
C ALA A 121 -26.98 5.08 6.19
N PHE A 122 -26.44 5.46 5.02
CA PHE A 122 -25.16 6.17 4.97
C PHE A 122 -25.36 7.66 5.31
N PRO A 123 -24.95 8.13 6.50
CA PRO A 123 -25.29 9.46 6.97
C PRO A 123 -24.55 10.58 6.23
N ALA A 124 -23.36 10.31 5.73
CA ALA A 124 -22.49 11.28 5.06
C ALA A 124 -22.56 11.19 3.51
N ARG A 125 -23.57 10.52 2.94
CA ARG A 125 -23.68 10.26 1.50
C ARG A 125 -23.55 11.50 0.61
N THR A 126 -23.95 12.66 1.09
CA THR A 126 -23.89 13.93 0.37
C THR A 126 -22.56 14.66 0.52
N ALA A 127 -21.72 14.24 1.47
CA ALA A 127 -20.42 14.83 1.73
C ALA A 127 -19.32 14.29 0.78
N ILE A 128 -19.56 13.17 0.07
CA ILE A 128 -18.58 12.53 -0.81
C ILE A 128 -19.02 12.67 -2.26
N GLU A 129 -18.20 13.36 -3.05
CA GLU A 129 -18.36 13.54 -4.50
C GLU A 129 -17.31 12.69 -5.24
N LEU A 130 -17.73 11.85 -6.19
CA LEU A 130 -16.83 11.18 -7.12
C LEU A 130 -16.77 11.95 -8.44
N THR A 131 -15.56 12.33 -8.89
CA THR A 131 -15.40 13.16 -10.09
C THR A 131 -14.68 12.42 -11.23
N ASP A 132 -15.05 12.74 -12.47
CA ASP A 132 -14.40 12.26 -13.71
C ASP A 132 -13.35 13.27 -14.25
N MET A 133 -12.98 14.28 -13.51
CA MET A 133 -12.00 15.29 -13.89
C MET A 133 -10.68 14.65 -14.32
N THR A 134 -10.04 15.24 -15.33
CA THR A 134 -8.63 14.91 -15.64
C THR A 134 -7.74 15.26 -14.46
N GLN A 135 -6.55 14.65 -14.36
CA GLN A 135 -5.60 14.98 -13.29
C GLN A 135 -5.32 16.49 -13.21
N ARG A 136 -5.09 17.14 -14.35
CA ARG A 136 -4.85 18.59 -14.41
C ARG A 136 -6.01 19.44 -13.88
N GLN A 137 -7.24 19.08 -14.25
CA GLN A 137 -8.44 19.77 -13.76
C GLN A 137 -8.63 19.54 -12.27
N PHE A 138 -8.39 18.32 -11.80
CA PHE A 138 -8.55 17.99 -10.40
C PHE A 138 -7.48 18.66 -9.52
N ILE A 139 -6.24 18.76 -9.97
CA ILE A 139 -5.21 19.55 -9.27
C ILE A 139 -5.66 21.02 -9.12
N ALA A 140 -6.20 21.62 -10.19
CA ALA A 140 -6.71 22.99 -10.13
C ALA A 140 -7.89 23.13 -9.16
N ARG A 141 -8.79 22.13 -9.12
CA ARG A 141 -9.91 22.06 -8.17
C ARG A 141 -9.43 21.95 -6.72
N CYS A 142 -8.40 21.15 -6.46
CA CYS A 142 -7.80 20.95 -5.14
C CYS A 142 -7.04 22.19 -4.60
N ALA A 143 -6.85 23.24 -5.39
CA ALA A 143 -6.24 24.48 -4.91
C ALA A 143 -7.06 25.16 -3.78
N GLU A 144 -8.35 24.87 -3.69
CA GLU A 144 -9.24 25.38 -2.64
C GLU A 144 -9.34 24.41 -1.44
N SER A 145 -8.88 23.15 -1.58
CA SER A 145 -8.95 22.15 -0.53
C SER A 145 -7.95 22.45 0.60
N GLU A 146 -8.35 22.22 1.85
CA GLU A 146 -7.48 22.38 3.01
C GLU A 146 -6.46 21.23 3.11
N ALA A 147 -6.87 20.02 2.70
CA ALA A 147 -5.99 18.87 2.64
C ALA A 147 -6.17 18.11 1.31
N VAL A 148 -5.09 17.47 0.85
CA VAL A 148 -5.08 16.63 -0.34
C VAL A 148 -4.32 15.36 -0.05
N VAL A 149 -4.93 14.21 -0.33
CA VAL A 149 -4.31 12.89 -0.28
C VAL A 149 -4.03 12.41 -1.69
N PHE A 150 -2.82 11.95 -1.91
CA PHE A 150 -2.37 11.37 -3.15
C PHE A 150 -1.82 9.96 -2.92
N ASN A 151 -2.36 8.98 -3.64
CA ASN A 151 -1.86 7.62 -3.67
C ASN A 151 -1.33 7.30 -5.07
N GLY A 152 -0.05 6.92 -5.18
CA GLY A 152 0.53 6.55 -6.46
C GLY A 152 2.03 6.81 -6.58
N ARG A 153 2.52 6.78 -7.82
CA ARG A 153 3.96 6.89 -8.12
C ARG A 153 4.56 8.22 -7.66
N PRO A 154 5.81 8.22 -7.15
CA PRO A 154 6.48 9.41 -6.61
C PRO A 154 6.62 10.57 -7.62
N GLU A 155 6.76 10.27 -8.92
CA GLU A 155 6.84 11.28 -9.97
C GLU A 155 5.54 12.09 -10.05
N ASN A 156 4.41 11.40 -10.02
CA ASN A 156 3.09 12.01 -10.03
C ASN A 156 2.81 12.78 -8.73
N ALA A 157 3.25 12.25 -7.59
CA ALA A 157 3.14 12.93 -6.31
C ALA A 157 3.88 14.28 -6.32
N ARG A 158 5.10 14.32 -6.88
CA ARG A 158 5.87 15.55 -7.05
C ARG A 158 5.17 16.55 -7.99
N GLU A 159 4.58 16.07 -9.09
CA GLU A 159 3.81 16.92 -10.01
C GLU A 159 2.57 17.50 -9.32
N VAL A 160 1.78 16.68 -8.64
CA VAL A 160 0.57 17.10 -7.95
C VAL A 160 0.94 18.08 -6.82
N GLY A 161 1.82 17.65 -5.92
CA GLY A 161 2.23 18.46 -4.78
C GLY A 161 2.85 19.81 -5.18
N GLY A 162 3.68 19.83 -6.25
CA GLY A 162 4.30 21.06 -6.73
C GLY A 162 3.35 22.10 -7.34
N ARG A 163 2.10 21.71 -7.62
CA ARG A 163 1.07 22.60 -8.16
C ARG A 163 0.02 23.04 -7.14
N LEU A 164 0.02 22.43 -5.95
CA LEU A 164 -0.87 22.83 -4.86
C LEU A 164 -0.30 24.01 -4.09
N PRO A 165 -1.15 24.91 -3.55
CA PRO A 165 -0.71 25.99 -2.67
C PRO A 165 0.08 25.48 -1.46
N ASP A 166 1.02 26.26 -0.96
CA ASP A 166 1.84 25.88 0.21
C ASP A 166 1.01 25.69 1.48
N ARG A 167 -0.12 26.39 1.60
CA ARG A 167 -1.07 26.24 2.72
C ARG A 167 -1.79 24.90 2.75
N THR A 168 -1.89 24.21 1.59
CA THR A 168 -2.56 22.92 1.50
C THR A 168 -1.74 21.85 2.19
N LEU A 169 -2.37 21.13 3.12
CA LEU A 169 -1.77 19.93 3.72
C LEU A 169 -1.79 18.81 2.69
N PHE A 170 -0.65 18.50 2.12
CA PHE A 170 -0.52 17.45 1.09
C PHE A 170 0.12 16.20 1.67
N LEU A 171 -0.60 15.07 1.64
CA LEU A 171 -0.10 13.76 2.02
C LEU A 171 0.12 12.91 0.78
N SER A 172 1.29 12.32 0.65
CA SER A 172 1.62 11.39 -0.43
C SER A 172 1.91 10.01 0.14
N PHE A 173 1.18 9.02 -0.37
CA PHE A 173 1.40 7.60 -0.14
C PHE A 173 1.90 6.98 -1.46
N GLY A 174 3.15 6.56 -1.47
CA GLY A 174 3.82 5.90 -2.59
C GLY A 174 4.03 4.42 -2.31
N SER A 175 5.18 3.92 -2.72
CA SER A 175 5.60 2.53 -2.54
C SER A 175 7.09 2.46 -2.23
N GLY A 176 7.54 1.29 -1.82
CA GLY A 176 8.95 0.98 -1.61
C GLY A 176 9.26 -0.44 -2.06
N PRO A 177 10.53 -0.84 -2.11
CA PRO A 177 10.91 -2.21 -2.49
C PRO A 177 10.54 -3.26 -1.44
N ASN A 178 10.24 -2.84 -0.21
CA ASN A 178 9.84 -3.67 0.93
C ASN A 178 10.62 -4.99 1.04
N PRO A 179 11.95 -4.97 1.07
CA PRO A 179 12.73 -6.20 1.03
C PRO A 179 12.39 -7.12 2.20
N ILE A 180 12.43 -8.43 1.93
CA ILE A 180 12.44 -9.46 2.97
C ILE A 180 13.87 -9.95 3.12
N VAL A 181 14.41 -9.93 4.34
CA VAL A 181 15.76 -10.38 4.66
C VAL A 181 15.67 -11.69 5.45
N VAL A 182 16.28 -12.75 4.90
CA VAL A 182 16.31 -14.07 5.52
C VAL A 182 17.74 -14.38 5.92
N GLY A 183 18.03 -14.28 7.21
CA GLY A 183 19.32 -14.55 7.81
C GLY A 183 19.53 -16.03 8.17
N ARG A 184 20.72 -16.35 8.70
CA ARG A 184 21.11 -17.71 9.06
C ARG A 184 20.21 -18.37 10.11
N ASP A 185 19.67 -17.56 11.01
CA ASP A 185 18.88 -18.02 12.15
C ASP A 185 17.37 -18.08 11.84
N ALA A 186 16.99 -17.89 10.55
CA ALA A 186 15.61 -17.88 10.13
C ALA A 186 14.95 -19.28 10.18
N VAL A 187 13.67 -19.31 10.53
CA VAL A 187 12.82 -20.50 10.36
C VAL A 187 12.37 -20.56 8.91
N LEU A 188 13.14 -21.24 8.05
CA LEU A 188 12.98 -21.21 6.60
C LEU A 188 11.57 -21.54 6.09
N PRO A 189 10.83 -22.55 6.64
CA PRO A 189 9.47 -22.80 6.18
C PRO A 189 8.52 -21.60 6.39
N VAL A 190 8.67 -20.88 7.50
CA VAL A 190 7.87 -19.68 7.81
C VAL A 190 8.23 -18.57 6.83
N ALA A 191 9.53 -18.27 6.69
CA ALA A 191 9.99 -17.24 5.77
C ALA A 191 9.56 -17.51 4.32
N ALA A 192 9.70 -18.75 3.85
CA ALA A 192 9.31 -19.14 2.48
C ALA A 192 7.78 -18.99 2.25
N GLN A 193 6.97 -19.41 3.23
CA GLN A 193 5.51 -19.25 3.18
C GLN A 193 5.12 -17.77 3.10
N ASP A 194 5.69 -16.93 3.96
CA ASP A 194 5.40 -15.49 4.03
C ASP A 194 5.86 -14.77 2.76
N ILE A 195 7.03 -15.10 2.21
CA ILE A 195 7.52 -14.55 0.94
C ILE A 195 6.53 -14.82 -0.19
N VAL A 196 6.12 -16.09 -0.35
CA VAL A 196 5.22 -16.46 -1.45
C VAL A 196 3.83 -15.88 -1.23
N ARG A 197 3.26 -15.98 -0.03
CA ARG A 197 1.96 -15.40 0.32
C ARG A 197 1.92 -13.90 0.00
N THR A 198 2.93 -13.17 0.47
CA THR A 198 2.98 -11.71 0.29
C THR A 198 3.21 -11.34 -1.17
N ARG A 199 4.16 -12.00 -1.86
CA ARG A 199 4.46 -11.65 -3.26
C ARG A 199 3.34 -12.04 -4.23
N MET A 200 2.56 -13.08 -3.93
CA MET A 200 1.47 -13.55 -4.80
C MET A 200 0.12 -12.87 -4.48
N HIS A 201 0.03 -12.14 -3.36
CA HIS A 201 -1.18 -11.39 -3.00
C HIS A 201 -1.59 -10.47 -4.15
N ASN A 202 -2.88 -10.50 -4.52
CA ASN A 202 -3.44 -9.75 -5.64
C ASN A 202 -2.60 -9.86 -6.94
N SER A 203 -2.09 -11.06 -7.27
CA SER A 203 -1.18 -11.26 -8.40
C SER A 203 0.12 -10.44 -8.32
N GLY A 204 0.53 -10.04 -7.12
CA GLY A 204 1.67 -9.16 -6.87
C GLY A 204 1.41 -7.67 -7.06
N GLN A 205 0.15 -7.26 -7.22
CA GLN A 205 -0.25 -5.88 -7.51
C GLN A 205 -0.56 -5.09 -6.23
N ASP A 206 0.37 -5.09 -5.28
CA ASP A 206 0.24 -4.32 -4.06
C ASP A 206 1.54 -3.59 -3.71
N CYS A 207 1.42 -2.37 -3.17
CA CYS A 207 2.56 -1.52 -2.80
C CYS A 207 3.36 -2.04 -1.59
N LEU A 208 2.82 -3.00 -0.83
CA LEU A 208 3.48 -3.67 0.29
C LEU A 208 4.14 -4.99 -0.11
N CYS A 209 3.96 -5.44 -1.36
CA CYS A 209 4.64 -6.63 -1.86
C CYS A 209 6.17 -6.43 -1.92
N PRO A 210 6.98 -7.45 -1.50
CA PRO A 210 8.43 -7.35 -1.56
C PRO A 210 8.95 -7.47 -3.01
N ASP A 211 9.71 -6.50 -3.49
CA ASP A 211 10.34 -6.55 -4.82
C ASP A 211 11.68 -7.31 -4.83
N VAL A 212 12.26 -7.55 -3.65
CA VAL A 212 13.48 -8.33 -3.47
C VAL A 212 13.47 -9.09 -2.17
N VAL A 213 14.00 -10.30 -2.20
CA VAL A 213 14.30 -11.13 -1.04
C VAL A 213 15.81 -11.27 -0.92
N PHE A 214 16.39 -10.84 0.19
CA PHE A 214 17.79 -11.07 0.50
C PHE A 214 17.92 -12.36 1.30
N ALA A 215 18.67 -13.35 0.77
CA ALA A 215 18.93 -14.62 1.43
C ALA A 215 20.42 -14.71 1.80
N HIS A 216 20.73 -15.01 3.07
CA HIS A 216 22.11 -15.22 3.49
C HIS A 216 22.72 -16.39 2.71
N ASP A 217 23.96 -16.28 2.24
CA ASP A 217 24.65 -17.28 1.40
C ASP A 217 24.55 -18.70 1.96
N GLU A 218 24.70 -18.87 3.28
CA GLU A 218 24.71 -20.18 3.95
C GLU A 218 23.35 -20.91 3.89
N ILE A 219 22.23 -20.20 3.71
CA ILE A 219 20.87 -20.78 3.70
C ILE A 219 20.15 -20.60 2.34
N ALA A 220 20.78 -19.92 1.41
CA ALA A 220 20.12 -19.53 0.16
C ALA A 220 19.66 -20.73 -0.69
N ASP A 221 20.42 -21.83 -0.74
CA ASP A 221 20.03 -23.02 -1.52
C ASP A 221 18.82 -23.74 -0.90
N ASP A 222 18.75 -23.85 0.41
CA ASP A 222 17.62 -24.44 1.12
C ASP A 222 16.37 -23.56 0.98
N LEU A 223 16.52 -22.24 1.12
CA LEU A 223 15.43 -21.29 0.91
C LEU A 223 14.91 -21.33 -0.53
N LEU A 224 15.79 -21.33 -1.53
CA LEU A 224 15.41 -21.43 -2.94
C LEU A 224 14.67 -22.73 -3.26
N THR A 225 15.06 -23.84 -2.62
CA THR A 225 14.36 -25.12 -2.75
C THR A 225 12.93 -25.02 -2.24
N ALA A 226 12.75 -24.48 -1.03
CA ALA A 226 11.42 -24.28 -0.43
C ALA A 226 10.57 -23.30 -1.26
N LEU A 227 11.15 -22.18 -1.70
CA LEU A 227 10.45 -21.18 -2.53
C LEU A 227 10.03 -21.77 -3.88
N ARG A 228 10.87 -22.59 -4.50
CA ARG A 228 10.54 -23.21 -5.79
C ARG A 228 9.31 -24.12 -5.70
N GLU A 229 9.21 -24.92 -4.64
CA GLU A 229 8.05 -25.78 -4.39
C GLU A 229 6.79 -24.93 -4.15
N ALA A 230 6.90 -23.90 -3.31
CA ALA A 230 5.79 -23.03 -2.97
C ALA A 230 5.30 -22.20 -4.18
N VAL A 231 6.21 -21.62 -4.98
CA VAL A 231 5.87 -20.87 -6.20
C VAL A 231 5.19 -21.76 -7.25
N ARG A 232 5.65 -23.01 -7.40
CA ARG A 232 5.04 -23.98 -8.32
C ARG A 232 3.62 -24.37 -7.92
N ALA A 233 3.32 -24.37 -6.64
CA ALA A 233 2.02 -24.74 -6.10
C ALA A 233 0.96 -23.62 -6.20
N VAL A 234 1.34 -22.39 -6.56
CA VAL A 234 0.42 -21.25 -6.63
C VAL A 234 -0.63 -21.46 -7.74
N PRO A 235 -1.94 -21.39 -7.38
CA PRO A 235 -3.01 -21.50 -8.37
C PRO A 235 -3.02 -20.33 -9.36
N VAL A 236 -3.02 -20.62 -10.64
CA VAL A 236 -3.03 -19.62 -11.73
C VAL A 236 -4.24 -19.84 -12.61
N GLY A 237 -5.06 -18.80 -12.79
CA GLY A 237 -6.30 -18.91 -13.55
C GLY A 237 -6.93 -17.56 -13.91
N PRO A 238 -8.16 -17.57 -14.43
CA PRO A 238 -8.94 -16.36 -14.64
C PRO A 238 -9.43 -15.79 -13.31
N LEU A 239 -9.67 -14.47 -13.25
CA LEU A 239 -10.19 -13.81 -12.05
C LEU A 239 -11.57 -14.35 -11.62
N SER A 240 -12.35 -14.89 -12.57
CA SER A 240 -13.67 -15.48 -12.31
C SER A 240 -13.62 -16.83 -11.57
N ASP A 241 -12.46 -17.45 -11.44
CA ASP A 241 -12.29 -18.69 -10.66
C ASP A 241 -11.86 -18.33 -9.23
N PRO A 242 -12.69 -18.60 -8.21
CA PRO A 242 -12.38 -18.25 -6.82
C PRO A 242 -11.15 -18.99 -6.25
N ALA A 243 -10.67 -20.06 -6.90
CA ALA A 243 -9.44 -20.75 -6.52
C ALA A 243 -8.18 -20.05 -7.06
N THR A 244 -8.31 -19.05 -7.93
CA THR A 244 -7.18 -18.33 -8.53
C THR A 244 -6.50 -17.44 -7.49
N THR A 245 -5.19 -17.63 -7.29
CA THR A 245 -4.32 -16.72 -6.53
C THR A 245 -3.64 -15.72 -7.45
N VAL A 246 -3.19 -16.17 -8.65
CA VAL A 246 -2.55 -15.31 -9.64
C VAL A 246 -3.36 -15.33 -10.93
N GLY A 247 -3.92 -14.19 -11.28
CA GLY A 247 -4.66 -13.92 -12.50
C GLY A 247 -3.96 -12.90 -13.41
N PRO A 248 -4.61 -12.51 -14.52
CA PRO A 248 -4.14 -11.43 -15.37
C PRO A 248 -3.96 -10.12 -14.61
N LEU A 249 -2.86 -9.41 -14.90
CA LEU A 249 -2.57 -8.11 -14.28
C LEU A 249 -3.44 -7.01 -14.92
N CYS A 250 -3.89 -6.08 -14.10
CA CYS A 250 -4.61 -4.90 -14.58
C CYS A 250 -3.69 -3.74 -15.04
N TYR A 251 -2.37 -3.90 -14.92
CA TYR A 251 -1.35 -2.90 -15.26
C TYR A 251 -0.53 -3.33 -16.49
N PRO A 252 -0.85 -2.89 -17.72
CA PRO A 252 -0.10 -3.27 -18.94
C PRO A 252 1.38 -2.89 -18.89
N ASP A 253 1.70 -1.74 -18.28
CA ASP A 253 3.08 -1.29 -18.08
C ASP A 253 3.86 -2.23 -17.12
N ALA A 254 3.22 -2.80 -16.10
CA ALA A 254 3.86 -3.80 -15.23
C ALA A 254 4.10 -5.12 -15.99
N VAL A 255 3.17 -5.52 -16.87
CA VAL A 255 3.36 -6.70 -17.73
C VAL A 255 4.57 -6.52 -18.64
N GLU A 256 4.69 -5.38 -19.32
CA GLU A 256 5.80 -5.11 -20.24
C GLU A 256 7.14 -5.04 -19.49
N GLN A 257 7.21 -4.24 -18.43
CA GLN A 257 8.41 -4.11 -17.60
C GLN A 257 8.87 -5.46 -17.04
N THR A 258 7.94 -6.26 -16.53
CA THR A 258 8.24 -7.58 -16.00
C THR A 258 8.72 -8.53 -17.09
N ALA A 259 8.08 -8.53 -18.26
CA ALA A 259 8.49 -9.37 -19.37
C ALA A 259 9.90 -9.04 -19.88
N GLU A 260 10.25 -7.75 -19.95
CA GLU A 260 11.61 -7.31 -20.30
C GLU A 260 12.62 -7.74 -19.25
N PHE A 261 12.31 -7.56 -17.96
CA PHE A 261 13.17 -7.99 -16.86
C PHE A 261 13.43 -9.50 -16.89
N LEU A 262 12.39 -10.31 -17.05
CA LEU A 262 12.51 -11.76 -17.14
C LEU A 262 13.32 -12.21 -18.36
N ALA A 263 13.18 -11.54 -19.50
CA ALA A 263 13.96 -11.81 -20.70
C ALA A 263 15.46 -11.51 -20.49
N ALA A 264 15.78 -10.41 -19.80
CA ALA A 264 17.15 -10.01 -19.47
C ALA A 264 17.83 -10.97 -18.46
N HIS A 265 17.05 -11.63 -17.59
CA HIS A 265 17.54 -12.51 -16.52
C HIS A 265 17.16 -13.97 -16.73
N ARG A 266 16.93 -14.40 -17.98
CA ARG A 266 16.42 -15.74 -18.31
C ARG A 266 17.24 -16.91 -17.75
N ASP A 267 18.56 -16.74 -17.65
CA ASP A 267 19.51 -17.72 -17.10
C ASP A 267 19.45 -17.82 -15.56
N ARG A 268 18.83 -16.86 -14.90
CA ARG A 268 18.65 -16.78 -13.45
C ARG A 268 17.30 -17.30 -12.98
N ILE A 269 16.38 -17.62 -13.90
CA ILE A 269 15.06 -18.15 -13.55
C ILE A 269 15.18 -19.58 -13.04
N ARG A 270 14.61 -19.84 -11.87
CA ARG A 270 14.56 -21.16 -11.22
C ARG A 270 13.19 -21.82 -11.34
N GLU A 271 12.12 -21.03 -11.49
CA GLU A 271 10.75 -21.49 -11.72
C GLU A 271 9.96 -20.42 -12.48
N GLY A 272 8.98 -20.82 -13.31
CA GLY A 272 8.10 -19.91 -14.03
C GLY A 272 8.73 -19.22 -15.23
N GLY A 273 8.85 -17.89 -15.21
CA GLY A 273 9.52 -17.10 -16.25
C GLY A 273 8.70 -16.82 -17.51
N ARG A 274 7.38 -17.07 -17.49
CA ARG A 274 6.51 -16.84 -18.66
C ARG A 274 5.63 -15.63 -18.46
N ALA A 275 5.70 -14.70 -19.41
CA ALA A 275 4.85 -13.54 -19.50
C ALA A 275 4.02 -13.59 -20.80
N ASP A 276 2.71 -13.51 -20.68
CA ASP A 276 1.80 -13.39 -21.81
C ASP A 276 1.28 -11.97 -21.91
N ARG A 277 1.87 -11.21 -22.83
CA ARG A 277 1.47 -9.79 -23.07
C ARG A 277 0.05 -9.66 -23.62
N GLY A 278 -0.47 -10.69 -24.28
CA GLY A 278 -1.81 -10.67 -24.86
C GLY A 278 -2.92 -10.77 -23.83
N THR A 279 -2.70 -11.61 -22.81
CA THR A 279 -3.67 -11.81 -21.72
C THR A 279 -3.34 -11.00 -20.46
N GLY A 280 -2.13 -10.43 -20.36
CA GLY A 280 -1.65 -9.77 -19.15
C GLY A 280 -1.20 -10.74 -18.06
N LEU A 281 -1.11 -12.04 -18.33
CA LEU A 281 -0.75 -13.05 -17.36
C LEU A 281 0.77 -13.20 -17.22
N ILE A 282 1.28 -12.96 -16.03
CA ILE A 282 2.63 -13.32 -15.61
C ILE A 282 2.54 -14.58 -14.73
N ARG A 283 3.24 -15.65 -15.12
CA ARG A 283 3.30 -16.85 -14.27
C ARG A 283 4.10 -16.57 -13.00
N PRO A 284 3.70 -17.11 -11.83
CA PRO A 284 4.53 -17.09 -10.63
C PRO A 284 5.97 -17.46 -10.97
N THR A 285 6.91 -16.57 -10.63
CA THR A 285 8.29 -16.69 -11.09
C THR A 285 9.25 -16.54 -9.92
N LEU A 286 10.29 -17.40 -9.90
CA LEU A 286 11.41 -17.34 -8.95
C LEU A 286 12.71 -17.07 -9.69
N LEU A 287 13.46 -16.05 -9.29
CA LEU A 287 14.81 -15.76 -9.76
C LEU A 287 15.83 -15.92 -8.63
N ASP A 288 17.07 -16.29 -8.99
CA ASP A 288 18.22 -16.41 -8.10
C ASP A 288 19.36 -15.55 -8.64
N LEU A 289 19.60 -14.39 -8.00
CA LEU A 289 20.60 -13.41 -8.37
C LEU A 289 21.80 -13.49 -7.42
N ALA A 290 22.98 -13.22 -7.96
CA ALA A 290 24.16 -12.98 -7.14
C ALA A 290 24.08 -11.60 -6.48
N TRP A 291 24.81 -11.39 -5.37
CA TRP A 291 24.90 -10.09 -4.72
C TRP A 291 25.40 -9.02 -5.68
N ASP A 292 24.69 -7.94 -5.72
CA ASP A 292 25.07 -6.70 -6.39
C ASP A 292 24.52 -5.53 -5.55
N ASP A 293 25.41 -4.79 -4.90
CA ASP A 293 25.05 -3.65 -4.06
C ASP A 293 24.52 -2.43 -4.83
N SER A 294 24.67 -2.44 -6.15
CA SER A 294 24.09 -1.46 -7.07
C SER A 294 22.73 -1.86 -7.63
N PHE A 295 22.29 -3.11 -7.38
CA PHE A 295 21.00 -3.59 -7.89
C PHE A 295 19.83 -2.81 -7.32
N LEU A 296 19.01 -2.29 -8.22
CA LEU A 296 17.77 -1.60 -7.89
C LEU A 296 16.60 -2.46 -8.40
N PRO A 297 15.90 -3.19 -7.53
CA PRO A 297 14.74 -3.94 -7.96
C PRO A 297 13.71 -2.99 -8.56
N PRO A 298 13.13 -3.33 -9.73
CA PRO A 298 11.98 -2.61 -10.23
C PRO A 298 10.79 -2.83 -9.29
N GLU A 299 9.87 -1.90 -9.25
CA GLU A 299 8.56 -2.15 -8.68
C GLU A 299 7.81 -3.07 -9.65
N PHE A 300 7.78 -4.37 -9.35
CA PHE A 300 7.26 -5.36 -10.29
C PHE A 300 5.77 -5.25 -10.53
N PHE A 301 4.98 -5.03 -9.47
CA PHE A 301 3.51 -5.18 -9.53
C PHE A 301 3.11 -6.43 -10.31
N ALA A 302 3.79 -7.53 -10.05
CA ALA A 302 3.67 -8.82 -10.73
C ALA A 302 4.14 -9.95 -9.81
N PRO A 303 3.72 -11.20 -10.01
CA PRO A 303 4.04 -12.33 -9.13
C PRO A 303 5.48 -12.85 -9.35
N VAL A 304 6.47 -12.02 -9.04
CA VAL A 304 7.90 -12.30 -9.23
C VAL A 304 8.61 -12.26 -7.88
N VAL A 305 9.12 -13.41 -7.43
CA VAL A 305 10.04 -13.54 -6.30
C VAL A 305 11.46 -13.40 -6.81
N CYS A 306 12.10 -12.29 -6.49
CA CYS A 306 13.48 -12.00 -6.86
C CYS A 306 14.37 -12.21 -5.64
N VAL A 307 15.09 -13.34 -5.59
CA VAL A 307 16.03 -13.65 -4.50
C VAL A 307 17.42 -13.18 -4.89
N MET A 308 18.07 -12.43 -3.98
CA MET A 308 19.46 -12.03 -4.09
C MET A 308 20.22 -12.59 -2.88
N ARG A 309 21.32 -13.31 -3.14
CA ARG A 309 22.17 -13.87 -2.10
C ARG A 309 23.04 -12.78 -1.50
N TYR A 310 23.18 -12.71 -0.20
CA TYR A 310 24.06 -11.74 0.46
C TYR A 310 25.08 -12.42 1.38
N PRO A 311 26.34 -11.91 1.42
CA PRO A 311 27.40 -12.54 2.20
C PRO A 311 27.37 -12.18 3.69
N THR A 312 26.97 -10.96 4.04
CA THR A 312 26.90 -10.50 5.45
C THR A 312 25.75 -9.52 5.67
N GLY A 313 25.19 -9.50 6.88
CA GLY A 313 24.14 -8.53 7.24
C GLY A 313 24.59 -7.07 7.08
N ALA A 314 25.90 -6.79 7.19
CA ALA A 314 26.45 -5.46 6.95
C ALA A 314 26.29 -5.00 5.48
N ASP A 315 26.27 -5.93 4.53
CA ASP A 315 26.05 -5.61 3.11
C ASP A 315 24.61 -5.16 2.89
N VAL A 316 23.64 -5.86 3.48
CA VAL A 316 22.22 -5.47 3.45
C VAL A 316 22.01 -4.11 4.13
N VAL A 317 22.62 -3.88 5.30
CA VAL A 317 22.58 -2.58 6.00
C VAL A 317 23.13 -1.47 5.09
N ARG A 318 24.22 -1.73 4.37
CA ARG A 318 24.82 -0.76 3.43
C ARG A 318 23.88 -0.47 2.27
N TRP A 319 23.24 -1.50 1.69
CA TRP A 319 22.27 -1.37 0.62
C TRP A 319 21.06 -0.52 1.06
N LEU A 320 20.44 -0.83 2.20
CA LEU A 320 19.33 -0.06 2.79
C LEU A 320 19.70 1.40 3.10
N ASN A 321 20.97 1.68 3.32
CA ASN A 321 21.50 3.03 3.56
C ASN A 321 22.00 3.74 2.31
N SER A 322 21.93 3.11 1.13
CA SER A 322 22.29 3.77 -0.13
C SER A 322 21.42 5.01 -0.39
N PRO A 323 21.90 6.01 -1.14
CA PRO A 323 21.12 7.21 -1.43
C PRO A 323 19.76 6.92 -2.07
N THR A 324 19.70 5.93 -2.94
CA THR A 324 18.46 5.52 -3.63
C THR A 324 17.48 4.88 -2.66
N GLU A 325 17.94 3.91 -1.83
CA GLU A 325 17.05 3.21 -0.91
C GLU A 325 16.61 4.10 0.26
N ARG A 326 17.41 5.07 0.68
CA ARG A 326 16.95 6.11 1.61
C ARG A 326 15.81 6.97 1.06
N ARG A 327 15.68 7.09 -0.25
CA ARG A 327 14.52 7.77 -0.84
C ARG A 327 13.27 6.89 -0.89
N ARG A 328 13.45 5.57 -1.12
CA ARG A 328 12.40 4.57 -1.31
C ARG A 328 12.01 3.83 -0.03
N GLY A 329 12.75 4.03 1.07
CA GLY A 329 12.61 3.26 2.30
C GLY A 329 11.21 3.33 2.88
N MET A 330 10.54 2.17 2.95
CA MET A 330 9.21 1.97 3.51
C MET A 330 9.27 0.93 4.63
N TYR A 331 9.33 -0.34 4.29
CA TYR A 331 9.47 -1.45 5.25
C TYR A 331 10.64 -2.35 4.89
N VAL A 332 11.16 -3.06 5.88
CA VAL A 332 12.04 -4.22 5.73
C VAL A 332 11.58 -5.31 6.69
N SER A 333 11.17 -6.47 6.14
CA SER A 333 10.81 -7.65 6.94
C SER A 333 12.07 -8.48 7.23
N VAL A 334 12.28 -8.88 8.46
CA VAL A 334 13.54 -9.53 8.89
C VAL A 334 13.25 -10.86 9.55
N TYR A 335 13.83 -11.90 9.03
CA TYR A 335 13.76 -13.26 9.55
C TYR A 335 15.18 -13.73 9.92
N GLY A 336 15.52 -13.73 11.21
CA GLY A 336 16.76 -14.29 11.73
C GLY A 336 18.06 -13.59 11.26
N GLU A 337 18.04 -12.27 11.04
CA GLU A 337 19.25 -11.48 10.73
C GLU A 337 19.55 -10.46 11.84
N PRO A 338 20.48 -10.79 12.77
CA PRO A 338 20.77 -9.95 13.93
C PRO A 338 21.24 -8.53 13.60
N ALA A 339 21.85 -8.30 12.45
CA ALA A 339 22.34 -6.98 12.04
C ALA A 339 21.22 -5.97 11.80
N LEU A 340 19.96 -6.42 11.70
CA LEU A 340 18.78 -5.61 11.36
C LEU A 340 17.76 -5.50 12.51
N HIS A 341 18.15 -5.75 13.77
CA HIS A 341 17.21 -5.70 14.92
C HIS A 341 16.78 -4.29 15.35
N ALA A 342 17.37 -3.24 14.79
CA ALA A 342 16.93 -1.89 15.10
C ALA A 342 15.51 -1.65 14.56
N PRO A 343 14.65 -0.87 15.27
CA PRO A 343 13.27 -0.58 14.80
C PRO A 343 13.22 0.12 13.44
N ARG A 344 14.37 0.63 12.98
CA ARG A 344 14.53 1.31 11.70
C ARG A 344 15.97 1.12 11.18
N VAL A 345 16.09 0.79 9.90
CA VAL A 345 17.36 0.76 9.18
C VAL A 345 17.28 1.66 7.95
N GLY A 346 18.17 2.63 7.85
CA GLY A 346 18.08 3.66 6.81
C GLY A 346 16.78 4.45 6.90
N ALA A 347 15.97 4.40 5.86
CA ALA A 347 14.65 5.00 5.81
C ALA A 347 13.50 3.96 5.96
N SER A 348 13.81 2.69 6.17
CA SER A 348 12.82 1.61 6.28
C SER A 348 12.50 1.28 7.74
N VAL A 349 11.22 1.09 8.03
CA VAL A 349 10.74 0.53 9.30
C VAL A 349 11.01 -0.97 9.31
N THR A 350 11.62 -1.48 10.38
CA THR A 350 11.94 -2.91 10.52
C THR A 350 10.76 -3.67 11.10
N LEU A 351 10.42 -4.80 10.48
CA LEU A 351 9.37 -5.72 10.90
C LEU A 351 10.03 -7.07 11.25
N ASP A 352 10.01 -7.44 12.52
CA ASP A 352 10.61 -8.69 12.98
C ASP A 352 9.66 -9.87 12.79
N ALA A 353 10.10 -10.86 12.02
CA ALA A 353 9.38 -12.10 11.69
C ALA A 353 7.91 -11.88 11.24
N ARG A 354 7.63 -10.79 10.54
CA ARG A 354 6.32 -10.49 9.95
C ARG A 354 6.46 -9.68 8.67
N THR A 355 5.49 -9.77 7.78
CA THR A 355 5.48 -9.06 6.50
C THR A 355 4.87 -7.67 6.61
N ALA A 356 5.06 -6.83 5.59
CA ALA A 356 4.41 -5.53 5.52
C ALA A 356 2.87 -5.64 5.44
N LEU A 357 2.33 -6.68 4.78
CA LEU A 357 0.88 -6.95 4.76
C LEU A 357 0.34 -7.30 6.15
N ASP A 358 1.09 -8.06 6.97
CA ASP A 358 0.66 -8.39 8.34
C ASP A 358 0.79 -7.20 9.29
N ALA A 359 1.64 -6.23 8.94
CA ALA A 359 1.88 -5.03 9.73
C ALA A 359 0.89 -3.92 9.44
N GLU A 360 0.18 -4.00 8.30
CA GLU A 360 -0.75 -2.97 7.90
C GLU A 360 -1.92 -2.86 8.86
N ASN A 361 -2.21 -1.62 9.27
CA ASN A 361 -3.38 -1.26 10.06
C ASN A 361 -3.88 0.10 9.57
N GLY A 362 -5.09 0.15 9.00
CA GLY A 362 -5.65 1.36 8.42
C GLY A 362 -5.86 2.52 9.40
N ASN A 363 -5.80 2.27 10.70
CA ASN A 363 -5.94 3.26 11.77
C ASN A 363 -4.60 3.64 12.42
N GLU A 364 -3.48 3.20 11.83
CA GLU A 364 -2.12 3.54 12.27
C GLU A 364 -1.31 4.18 11.13
N PRO A 365 -0.22 4.91 11.44
CA PRO A 365 0.61 5.52 10.43
C PRO A 365 1.21 4.50 9.46
N LEU A 366 0.95 4.64 8.16
CA LEU A 366 1.46 3.82 7.07
C LEU A 366 2.68 4.46 6.40
N GLY A 367 3.65 3.64 6.01
CA GLY A 367 4.81 4.05 5.22
C GLY A 367 6.12 4.02 5.98
N GLY A 368 7.15 4.62 5.41
CA GLY A 368 8.49 4.71 5.97
C GLY A 368 9.00 6.15 6.05
N TYR A 369 10.32 6.27 6.07
CA TYR A 369 10.99 7.56 6.15
C TYR A 369 11.62 7.98 4.82
N GLY A 370 11.37 7.22 3.76
CA GLY A 370 11.75 7.59 2.40
C GLY A 370 10.75 8.57 1.77
N PRO A 371 11.19 9.72 1.24
CA PRO A 371 10.27 10.71 0.67
C PRO A 371 9.52 10.24 -0.57
N ASP A 372 9.95 9.15 -1.21
CA ASP A 372 9.24 8.53 -2.33
C ASP A 372 8.22 7.49 -1.83
N ALA A 373 8.38 6.94 -0.62
CA ALA A 373 7.44 6.02 0.01
C ALA A 373 6.28 6.74 0.70
N SER A 374 6.59 7.74 1.54
CA SER A 374 5.56 8.55 2.20
C SER A 374 6.12 9.90 2.63
N HIS A 375 5.35 10.95 2.39
CA HIS A 375 5.70 12.29 2.89
C HIS A 375 4.48 13.19 3.06
N VAL A 376 4.58 14.11 4.00
CA VAL A 376 3.68 15.24 4.14
C VAL A 376 4.37 16.52 3.71
N ARG A 377 3.68 17.38 2.94
CA ARG A 377 4.12 18.74 2.61
C ARG A 377 3.11 19.75 3.13
N HIS A 378 3.59 20.74 3.89
CA HIS A 378 2.76 21.81 4.45
C HIS A 378 3.64 23.05 4.67
N HIS A 379 3.16 24.23 4.30
CA HIS A 379 3.86 25.51 4.42
C HIS A 379 5.31 25.51 3.85
N GLY A 380 5.49 24.85 2.69
CA GLY A 380 6.79 24.75 2.02
C GLY A 380 7.75 23.70 2.62
N ALA A 381 7.43 23.13 3.78
CA ALA A 381 8.22 22.04 4.37
C ALA A 381 7.74 20.68 3.89
N LEU A 382 8.69 19.80 3.52
CA LEU A 382 8.43 18.40 3.22
C LEU A 382 9.07 17.53 4.31
N THR A 383 8.26 16.65 4.91
CA THR A 383 8.71 15.71 5.93
C THR A 383 8.32 14.29 5.53
N ALA A 384 9.32 13.40 5.37
CA ALA A 384 9.12 11.99 5.12
C ALA A 384 8.99 11.21 6.43
N ARG A 385 7.89 10.50 6.60
CA ARG A 385 7.58 9.66 7.77
C ARG A 385 6.36 8.79 7.48
N PRO A 386 6.06 7.76 8.28
CA PRO A 386 4.75 7.11 8.28
C PRO A 386 3.64 8.14 8.53
N LEU A 387 2.53 8.03 7.79
CA LEU A 387 1.45 9.00 7.76
C LEU A 387 0.11 8.38 8.13
N LEU A 388 -0.68 9.13 8.91
CA LEU A 388 -2.10 8.90 9.13
C LEU A 388 -2.84 10.24 8.99
N LEU A 389 -3.87 10.31 8.15
CA LEU A 389 -4.51 11.58 7.80
C LEU A 389 -5.05 12.34 9.01
N SER A 390 -5.73 11.63 9.93
CA SER A 390 -6.25 12.21 11.18
C SER A 390 -5.16 12.81 12.06
N ALA A 391 -4.03 12.12 12.19
CA ALA A 391 -2.88 12.57 12.97
C ALA A 391 -2.21 13.80 12.34
N GLU A 392 -2.08 13.85 11.01
CA GLU A 392 -1.49 14.97 10.29
C GLU A 392 -2.40 16.22 10.39
N LEU A 393 -3.73 16.06 10.32
CA LEU A 393 -4.67 17.16 10.50
C LEU A 393 -4.65 17.73 11.93
N ALA A 394 -4.47 16.88 12.95
CA ALA A 394 -4.30 17.34 14.33
C ALA A 394 -3.02 18.16 14.50
N GLN A 395 -1.89 17.67 13.98
CA GLN A 395 -0.59 18.34 14.09
C GLN A 395 -0.49 19.65 13.26
N ALA A 396 -1.18 19.72 12.11
CA ALA A 396 -1.18 20.91 11.27
C ALA A 396 -1.79 22.14 11.97
N HIS A 397 -2.66 21.91 12.94
CA HIS A 397 -3.28 22.98 13.75
C HIS A 397 -2.30 23.56 14.79
N ASP A 398 -1.49 22.71 15.41
CA ASP A 398 -0.54 23.15 16.45
C ASP A 398 0.66 23.94 15.87
N ARG A 399 0.93 23.76 14.59
CA ARG A 399 1.96 24.48 13.83
C ARG A 399 1.40 25.68 13.07
N GLY A 400 0.50 26.47 13.66
CA GLY A 400 0.13 27.80 13.17
C GLY A 400 1.39 28.62 12.92
N PRO A 401 1.37 29.67 12.05
CA PRO A 401 2.58 30.37 11.63
C PRO A 401 3.39 30.78 12.84
N GLU A 402 4.55 30.13 13.03
CA GLU A 402 5.52 30.55 14.03
C GLU A 402 5.75 32.04 13.80
N ARG A 403 5.39 32.84 14.79
CA ARG A 403 5.75 34.25 14.79
C ARG A 403 7.26 34.27 14.61
N ALA A 404 7.70 34.76 13.48
CA ALA A 404 9.08 35.13 13.27
C ALA A 404 9.48 36.04 14.44
N THR A 405 10.10 35.47 15.46
CA THR A 405 10.78 36.25 16.48
C THR A 405 11.98 36.86 15.76
N SER A 406 11.76 38.11 15.31
CA SER A 406 12.83 39.02 14.95
C SER A 406 13.71 39.16 16.19
N HIS A 407 14.86 38.52 16.16
CA HIS A 407 15.98 38.92 16.99
C HIS A 407 16.72 40.03 16.23
N GLU A 408 16.53 41.27 16.70
CA GLU A 408 17.45 42.38 16.48
C GLU A 408 18.83 42.10 17.11
#